data_cc28a764b14324483653078a3992c915
#
_entry.id   cc28a764b14324483653078a3992c915
#
_cell.length_a   1.000
_cell.length_b   1.000
_cell.length_c   1.000
_cell.angle_alpha   90.00
_cell.angle_beta   90.00
_cell.angle_gamma   90.00
#
_symmetry.space_group_name_H-M   'P 1'
#
loop_
_entity.id
_entity.type
_entity.pdbx_description
1 polymer ?
#
loop_
_entity_poly.entity_id
_entity_poly.type
_entity_poly.pdbx_seq_one_letter_code
_entity_poly.pdbx_strand_id
1 'polypeptide(L)'
;NSSVGLFTYPILQAADILLYQPKSVPVGEDQRQHLELTRDLATRFNSRFGKTFEIPEAHILKETAKIYDLQEPTAKMSKSAQDPKGLVNLMDEPSVIAKKIKSAVTDTDGEIRFDRDAKPGVSNLLGIYSAITGESIEAFAASLQGQGYGALKTAVADAVVATLDPIRLRA
;
A
#
# COMPACT_ATOMS: atom_id res chain seq x y z
N ASN A 1 -29.55 3.24 3.15
CA ASN A 1 -29.96 1.97 2.51
C ASN A 1 -28.73 1.07 2.38
N SER A 2 -28.56 0.14 3.31
CA SER A 2 -27.52 -0.89 3.21
C SER A 2 -27.98 -2.01 2.29
N SER A 3 -27.16 -2.40 1.31
CA SER A 3 -27.47 -3.53 0.43
C SER A 3 -27.19 -4.85 1.16
N VAL A 4 -27.83 -5.94 0.71
CA VAL A 4 -27.55 -7.31 1.20
C VAL A 4 -26.06 -7.64 1.05
N GLY A 5 -25.44 -7.22 -0.08
CA GLY A 5 -24.03 -7.41 -0.32
C GLY A 5 -23.13 -6.77 0.75
N LEU A 6 -23.49 -5.56 1.23
CA LEU A 6 -22.75 -4.91 2.31
C LEU A 6 -22.85 -5.68 3.64
N PHE A 7 -23.93 -6.40 3.88
CA PHE A 7 -24.10 -7.23 5.05
C PHE A 7 -23.38 -8.57 4.95
N THR A 8 -23.29 -9.15 3.74
CA THR A 8 -22.82 -10.52 3.56
C THR A 8 -21.38 -10.64 3.08
N TYR A 9 -20.73 -9.54 2.59
CA TYR A 9 -19.36 -9.64 2.06
C TYR A 9 -18.31 -10.15 3.07
N PRO A 10 -18.42 -9.94 4.41
CA PRO A 10 -17.44 -10.52 5.32
C PRO A 10 -17.45 -12.05 5.36
N ILE A 11 -18.62 -12.64 5.12
CA ILE A 11 -18.77 -14.11 5.02
C ILE A 11 -18.18 -14.61 3.70
N LEU A 12 -18.39 -13.90 2.59
CA LEU A 12 -17.76 -14.22 1.31
C LEU A 12 -16.24 -14.15 1.42
N GLN A 13 -15.70 -13.09 2.04
CA GLN A 13 -14.27 -12.96 2.30
C GLN A 13 -13.72 -14.11 3.14
N ALA A 14 -14.46 -14.54 4.17
CA ALA A 14 -14.07 -15.70 4.96
C ALA A 14 -14.04 -17.00 4.12
N ALA A 15 -15.01 -17.19 3.26
CA ALA A 15 -15.05 -18.34 2.34
C ALA A 15 -13.86 -18.33 1.37
N ASP A 16 -13.55 -17.18 0.78
CA ASP A 16 -12.41 -17.02 -0.14
C ASP A 16 -11.09 -17.33 0.56
N ILE A 17 -10.90 -16.86 1.80
CA ILE A 17 -9.69 -17.15 2.59
C ILE A 17 -9.60 -18.64 2.92
N LEU A 18 -10.65 -19.21 3.49
CA LEU A 18 -10.64 -20.60 3.96
C LEU A 18 -10.54 -21.62 2.82
N LEU A 19 -10.99 -21.28 1.63
CA LEU A 19 -10.84 -22.11 0.43
C LEU A 19 -9.37 -22.47 0.14
N TYR A 20 -8.45 -21.53 0.36
CA TYR A 20 -7.02 -21.70 0.10
C TYR A 20 -6.23 -22.17 1.34
N GLN A 21 -6.85 -22.20 2.50
CA GLN A 21 -6.23 -22.63 3.77
C GLN A 21 -4.86 -21.95 4.06
N PRO A 22 -4.74 -20.62 3.91
CA PRO A 22 -3.49 -19.94 4.17
C PRO A 22 -3.19 -19.92 5.67
N LYS A 23 -1.90 -20.05 6.03
CA LYS A 23 -1.45 -19.85 7.41
C LYS A 23 -1.43 -18.37 7.81
N SER A 24 -1.20 -17.48 6.84
CA SER A 24 -1.09 -16.04 7.04
C SER A 24 -1.73 -15.29 5.90
N VAL A 25 -2.47 -14.22 6.23
CA VAL A 25 -3.18 -13.38 5.26
C VAL A 25 -2.71 -11.94 5.39
N PRO A 26 -2.05 -11.37 4.36
CA PRO A 26 -1.67 -9.96 4.38
C PRO A 26 -2.92 -9.08 4.25
N VAL A 27 -3.16 -8.27 5.26
CA VAL A 27 -4.32 -7.38 5.34
C VAL A 27 -3.95 -6.01 5.89
N GLY A 28 -4.70 -4.98 5.52
CA GLY A 28 -4.66 -3.69 6.20
C GLY A 28 -5.33 -3.77 7.58
N GLU A 29 -5.02 -2.81 8.45
CA GLU A 29 -5.59 -2.75 9.80
C GLU A 29 -7.14 -2.69 9.79
N ASP A 30 -7.72 -2.04 8.77
CA ASP A 30 -9.17 -1.96 8.56
C ASP A 30 -9.84 -3.31 8.30
N GLN A 31 -9.09 -4.34 7.91
CA GLN A 31 -9.59 -5.69 7.63
C GLN A 31 -9.39 -6.68 8.81
N ARG A 32 -8.77 -6.24 9.90
CA ARG A 32 -8.51 -7.08 11.08
C ARG A 32 -9.77 -7.79 11.58
N GLN A 33 -10.88 -7.04 11.74
CA GLN A 33 -12.14 -7.60 12.24
C GLN A 33 -12.73 -8.67 11.33
N HIS A 34 -12.61 -8.50 10.01
CA HIS A 34 -13.09 -9.51 9.05
C HIS A 34 -12.25 -10.78 9.12
N LEU A 35 -10.95 -10.65 9.36
CA LEU A 35 -10.09 -11.82 9.52
C LEU A 35 -10.36 -12.54 10.86
N GLU A 36 -10.63 -11.82 11.95
CA GLU A 36 -11.05 -12.45 13.21
C GLU A 36 -12.39 -13.20 13.04
N LEU A 37 -13.35 -12.66 12.29
CA LEU A 37 -14.56 -13.39 11.94
C LEU A 37 -14.23 -14.69 11.16
N THR A 38 -13.28 -14.65 10.22
CA THR A 38 -12.82 -15.83 9.47
C THR A 38 -12.23 -16.88 10.42
N ARG A 39 -11.42 -16.47 11.39
CA ARG A 39 -10.82 -17.34 12.41
C ARG A 39 -11.89 -18.00 13.29
N ASP A 40 -12.89 -17.23 13.74
CA ASP A 40 -14.01 -17.72 14.52
C ASP A 40 -14.82 -18.79 13.74
N LEU A 41 -15.10 -18.52 12.48
CA LEU A 41 -15.81 -19.47 11.62
C LEU A 41 -15.01 -20.77 11.44
N ALA A 42 -13.70 -20.68 11.17
CA ALA A 42 -12.82 -21.83 11.04
C ALA A 42 -12.77 -22.64 12.35
N THR A 43 -12.64 -21.95 13.49
CA THR A 43 -12.58 -22.59 14.82
C THR A 43 -13.88 -23.32 15.15
N ARG A 44 -15.03 -22.71 14.91
CA ARG A 44 -16.34 -23.31 15.16
C ARG A 44 -16.60 -24.50 14.23
N PHE A 45 -16.20 -24.40 12.97
CA PHE A 45 -16.31 -25.48 12.01
C PHE A 45 -15.45 -26.68 12.45
N ASN A 46 -14.17 -26.44 12.77
CA ASN A 46 -13.24 -27.46 13.23
C ASN A 46 -13.72 -28.16 14.51
N SER A 47 -14.30 -27.39 15.43
CA SER A 47 -14.87 -27.94 16.66
C SER A 47 -16.06 -28.89 16.42
N ARG A 48 -16.86 -28.61 15.40
CA ARG A 48 -18.08 -29.40 15.11
C ARG A 48 -17.82 -30.59 14.19
N PHE A 49 -16.93 -30.44 13.22
CA PHE A 49 -16.74 -31.40 12.14
C PHE A 49 -15.33 -32.05 12.11
N GLY A 50 -14.48 -31.75 13.09
CA GLY A 50 -13.09 -32.16 13.12
C GLY A 50 -12.18 -31.17 12.38
N LYS A 51 -10.86 -31.29 12.55
CA LYS A 51 -9.84 -30.40 11.96
C LYS A 51 -9.94 -30.43 10.42
N THR A 52 -10.54 -29.37 9.85
CA THR A 52 -10.76 -29.22 8.42
C THR A 52 -10.02 -28.00 7.88
N PHE A 53 -10.13 -26.84 8.54
CA PHE A 53 -9.50 -25.60 8.12
C PHE A 53 -8.26 -25.26 8.95
N GLU A 54 -7.24 -24.73 8.27
CA GLU A 54 -6.18 -23.96 8.97
C GLU A 54 -6.78 -22.63 9.47
N ILE A 55 -6.38 -22.23 10.68
CA ILE A 55 -6.84 -20.97 11.26
C ILE A 55 -5.84 -19.89 10.84
N PRO A 56 -6.21 -18.95 9.96
CA PRO A 56 -5.27 -17.98 9.42
C PRO A 56 -4.85 -16.93 10.43
N GLU A 57 -3.63 -16.43 10.33
CA GLU A 57 -3.12 -15.29 11.10
C GLU A 57 -3.10 -14.01 10.26
N ALA A 58 -3.37 -12.87 10.89
CA ALA A 58 -3.27 -11.57 10.24
C ALA A 58 -1.79 -11.17 10.08
N HIS A 59 -1.37 -10.90 8.87
CA HIS A 59 -0.08 -10.29 8.58
C HIS A 59 -0.28 -8.81 8.25
N ILE A 60 -0.16 -7.95 9.27
CA ILE A 60 -0.35 -6.51 9.13
C ILE A 60 1.01 -5.83 9.09
N LEU A 61 1.35 -5.27 7.93
CA LEU A 61 2.56 -4.50 7.75
C LEU A 61 2.33 -3.08 8.34
N LYS A 62 3.03 -2.78 9.43
CA LYS A 62 2.87 -1.51 10.16
C LYS A 62 3.33 -0.28 9.36
N GLU A 63 4.32 -0.43 8.49
CA GLU A 63 5.04 0.69 7.86
C GLU A 63 4.55 1.04 6.45
N THR A 64 3.92 0.12 5.74
CA THR A 64 3.48 0.32 4.35
C THR A 64 1.97 0.43 4.19
N ALA A 65 1.25 0.64 5.28
CA ALA A 65 -0.21 0.50 5.31
C ALA A 65 -0.96 1.49 4.42
N LYS A 66 -0.37 2.64 4.03
CA LYS A 66 -1.05 3.62 3.17
C LYS A 66 -0.04 4.31 2.24
N ILE A 67 -0.25 4.16 0.94
CA ILE A 67 0.34 5.01 -0.09
C ILE A 67 -0.69 6.10 -0.41
N TYR A 68 -0.22 7.33 -0.43
CA TYR A 68 -1.08 8.50 -0.67
C TYR A 68 -0.98 8.96 -2.12
N ASP A 69 -2.00 9.70 -2.55
CA ASP A 69 -2.06 10.31 -3.87
C ASP A 69 -0.88 11.27 -4.08
N LEU A 70 -0.31 11.29 -5.29
CA LEU A 70 0.87 12.10 -5.59
C LEU A 70 0.55 13.60 -5.71
N GLN A 71 -0.70 13.95 -6.01
CA GLN A 71 -1.16 15.34 -6.13
C GLN A 71 -1.87 15.82 -4.87
N GLU A 72 -2.49 14.91 -4.11
CA GLU A 72 -3.14 15.17 -2.84
C GLU A 72 -2.61 14.22 -1.75
N PRO A 73 -1.41 14.48 -1.19
CA PRO A 73 -0.71 13.53 -0.32
C PRO A 73 -1.35 13.33 1.07
N THR A 74 -2.51 13.92 1.31
CA THR A 74 -3.38 13.67 2.47
C THR A 74 -4.48 12.64 2.17
N ALA A 75 -4.80 12.43 0.88
CA ALA A 75 -5.76 11.45 0.41
C ALA A 75 -5.07 10.12 0.06
N LYS A 76 -5.75 8.99 0.29
CA LYS A 76 -5.23 7.67 -0.12
C LYS A 76 -5.17 7.59 -1.65
N MET A 77 -4.08 7.05 -2.22
CA MET A 77 -4.00 6.75 -3.65
C MET A 77 -5.14 5.79 -4.03
N SER A 78 -5.97 6.19 -4.98
CA SER A 78 -7.18 5.46 -5.35
C SER A 78 -7.44 5.53 -6.86
N LYS A 79 -7.97 4.43 -7.44
CA LYS A 79 -8.42 4.40 -8.84
C LYS A 79 -9.57 5.36 -9.13
N SER A 80 -10.30 5.79 -8.11
CA SER A 80 -11.39 6.77 -8.21
C SER A 80 -10.94 8.21 -7.98
N ALA A 81 -9.63 8.48 -7.86
CA ALA A 81 -9.11 9.84 -7.74
C ALA A 81 -9.47 10.67 -8.99
N GLN A 82 -9.76 11.96 -8.78
CA GLN A 82 -10.16 12.86 -9.86
C GLN A 82 -9.00 13.21 -10.79
N ASP A 83 -7.78 13.34 -10.25
CA ASP A 83 -6.57 13.63 -11.04
C ASP A 83 -5.81 12.34 -11.35
N PRO A 84 -5.72 11.94 -12.64
CA PRO A 84 -4.96 10.76 -13.04
C PRO A 84 -3.44 10.88 -12.79
N LYS A 85 -2.92 12.09 -12.52
CA LYS A 85 -1.52 12.29 -12.14
C LYS A 85 -1.21 11.86 -10.71
N GLY A 86 -2.24 11.79 -9.86
CA GLY A 86 -2.10 11.34 -8.48
C GLY A 86 -1.90 9.83 -8.32
N LEU A 87 -2.23 9.05 -9.37
CA LEU A 87 -2.22 7.59 -9.36
C LEU A 87 -1.16 7.03 -10.30
N VAL A 88 -0.35 6.11 -9.82
CA VAL A 88 0.51 5.25 -10.66
C VAL A 88 -0.23 3.93 -10.91
N ASN A 89 -0.49 3.63 -12.19
CA ASN A 89 -1.06 2.34 -12.59
C ASN A 89 0.05 1.32 -12.86
N LEU A 90 -0.25 0.05 -12.62
CA LEU A 90 0.70 -1.06 -12.86
C LEU A 90 1.15 -1.13 -14.32
N MET A 91 0.29 -0.74 -15.25
CA MET A 91 0.54 -0.77 -16.71
C MET A 91 1.00 0.57 -17.28
N ASP A 92 1.28 1.57 -16.43
CA ASP A 92 1.84 2.84 -16.92
C ASP A 92 3.24 2.61 -17.51
N GLU A 93 3.53 3.27 -18.65
CA GLU A 93 4.87 3.27 -19.24
C GLU A 93 5.90 3.92 -18.30
N PRO A 94 7.17 3.47 -18.28
CA PRO A 94 8.21 4.00 -17.40
C PRO A 94 8.34 5.52 -17.43
N SER A 95 8.24 6.13 -18.62
CA SER A 95 8.27 7.58 -18.79
C SER A 95 7.08 8.30 -18.14
N VAL A 96 5.90 7.66 -18.14
CA VAL A 96 4.69 8.18 -17.50
C VAL A 96 4.82 8.10 -15.99
N ILE A 97 5.29 6.97 -15.46
CA ILE A 97 5.56 6.79 -14.03
C ILE A 97 6.53 7.86 -13.54
N ALA A 98 7.67 7.99 -14.21
CA ALA A 98 8.69 8.98 -13.85
C ALA A 98 8.13 10.41 -13.87
N LYS A 99 7.33 10.75 -14.88
CA LYS A 99 6.69 12.08 -14.98
C LYS A 99 5.70 12.33 -13.84
N LYS A 100 4.87 11.35 -13.48
CA LYS A 100 3.93 11.45 -12.36
C LYS A 100 4.65 11.69 -11.04
N ILE A 101 5.69 10.90 -10.73
CA ILE A 101 6.45 11.04 -9.49
C ILE A 101 7.23 12.37 -9.44
N LYS A 102 7.84 12.79 -10.53
CA LYS A 102 8.53 14.09 -10.62
C LYS A 102 7.58 15.28 -10.42
N SER A 103 6.31 15.12 -10.82
CA SER A 103 5.26 16.15 -10.63
C SER A 103 4.54 16.04 -9.28
N ALA A 104 4.88 15.07 -8.43
CA ALA A 104 4.24 14.91 -7.12
C ALA A 104 4.33 16.20 -6.29
N VAL A 105 3.26 16.53 -5.57
CA VAL A 105 3.21 17.71 -4.72
C VAL A 105 4.13 17.54 -3.52
N THR A 106 4.96 18.55 -3.27
CA THR A 106 5.82 18.69 -2.09
C THR A 106 5.73 20.13 -1.59
N ASP A 107 6.13 20.36 -0.33
CA ASP A 107 6.31 21.73 0.20
C ASP A 107 7.45 22.48 -0.49
N THR A 108 7.76 23.68 -0.02
CA THR A 108 8.72 24.60 -0.65
C THR A 108 10.02 24.83 0.14
N ASP A 109 10.18 24.23 1.32
CA ASP A 109 11.36 24.49 2.17
C ASP A 109 12.61 23.70 1.75
N GLY A 110 12.44 22.65 0.93
CA GLY A 110 13.54 21.86 0.38
C GLY A 110 14.16 20.85 1.35
N GLU A 111 13.70 20.77 2.58
CA GLU A 111 14.22 19.85 3.59
C GLU A 111 13.60 18.44 3.41
N ILE A 112 14.44 17.42 3.27
CA ILE A 112 14.01 16.03 3.15
C ILE A 112 13.99 15.40 4.54
N ARG A 113 12.81 15.37 5.18
CA ARG A 113 12.54 14.67 6.44
C ARG A 113 11.15 14.07 6.45
N PHE A 114 10.99 13.02 7.22
CA PHE A 114 9.70 12.38 7.41
C PHE A 114 8.89 13.12 8.48
N ASP A 115 7.77 13.68 8.06
CA ASP A 115 6.82 14.38 8.93
C ASP A 115 5.47 14.40 8.19
N ARG A 116 4.54 13.55 8.62
CA ARG A 116 3.26 13.40 7.90
C ARG A 116 2.37 14.63 7.99
N ASP A 117 2.50 15.40 9.07
CA ASP A 117 1.66 16.57 9.30
C ASP A 117 2.21 17.80 8.56
N ALA A 118 3.51 18.06 8.70
CA ALA A 118 4.14 19.24 8.09
C ALA A 118 4.57 19.00 6.62
N LYS A 119 4.91 17.75 6.26
CA LYS A 119 5.49 17.38 4.96
C LYS A 119 4.82 16.12 4.35
N PRO A 120 3.49 16.13 4.15
CA PRO A 120 2.78 14.93 3.70
C PRO A 120 3.30 14.41 2.35
N GLY A 121 3.63 15.28 1.39
CA GLY A 121 4.15 14.89 0.09
C GLY A 121 5.53 14.26 0.14
N VAL A 122 6.46 14.84 0.89
CA VAL A 122 7.81 14.30 1.09
C VAL A 122 7.73 12.97 1.84
N SER A 123 6.91 12.91 2.90
CA SER A 123 6.71 11.70 3.69
C SER A 123 6.09 10.56 2.86
N ASN A 124 5.19 10.88 1.93
CA ASN A 124 4.64 9.89 1.00
C ASN A 124 5.71 9.31 0.07
N LEU A 125 6.54 10.17 -0.51
CA LEU A 125 7.64 9.73 -1.40
C LEU A 125 8.68 8.87 -0.66
N LEU A 126 9.07 9.27 0.56
CA LEU A 126 9.95 8.48 1.41
C LEU A 126 9.35 7.12 1.76
N GLY A 127 8.05 7.09 2.09
CA GLY A 127 7.32 5.85 2.37
C GLY A 127 7.21 4.92 1.16
N ILE A 128 6.98 5.45 -0.04
CA ILE A 128 6.96 4.68 -1.29
C ILE A 128 8.33 4.02 -1.53
N TYR A 129 9.41 4.79 -1.40
CA TYR A 129 10.76 4.26 -1.60
C TYR A 129 11.09 3.14 -0.59
N SER A 130 10.85 3.39 0.68
CA SER A 130 11.07 2.41 1.75
C SER A 130 10.27 1.11 1.52
N ALA A 131 9.00 1.23 1.10
CA ALA A 131 8.15 0.09 0.81
C ALA A 131 8.68 -0.79 -0.33
N ILE A 132 9.33 -0.20 -1.32
CA ILE A 132 9.84 -0.88 -2.51
C ILE A 132 11.22 -1.49 -2.26
N THR A 133 12.11 -0.72 -1.61
CA THR A 133 13.52 -1.12 -1.45
C THR A 133 13.79 -1.90 -0.17
N GLY A 134 12.92 -1.78 0.84
CA GLY A 134 13.14 -2.28 2.19
C GLY A 134 14.12 -1.43 3.02
N GLU A 135 14.65 -0.33 2.46
CA GLU A 135 15.50 0.61 3.21
C GLU A 135 14.66 1.43 4.18
N SER A 136 15.18 1.72 5.38
CA SER A 136 14.45 2.53 6.33
C SER A 136 14.29 3.97 5.85
N ILE A 137 13.18 4.60 6.22
CA ILE A 137 12.87 5.97 5.84
C ILE A 137 13.97 6.94 6.31
N GLU A 138 14.50 6.71 7.52
CA GLU A 138 15.53 7.53 8.12
C GLU A 138 16.86 7.41 7.36
N ALA A 139 17.26 6.20 6.97
CA ALA A 139 18.47 5.96 6.21
C ALA A 139 18.38 6.62 4.82
N PHE A 140 17.27 6.45 4.14
CA PHE A 140 17.07 7.07 2.84
C PHE A 140 17.01 8.60 2.92
N ALA A 141 16.31 9.18 3.88
CA ALA A 141 16.29 10.63 4.09
C ALA A 141 17.69 11.20 4.39
N ALA A 142 18.48 10.48 5.21
CA ALA A 142 19.86 10.87 5.52
C ALA A 142 20.78 10.82 4.29
N SER A 143 20.61 9.85 3.39
CA SER A 143 21.40 9.73 2.15
C SER A 143 21.17 10.90 1.18
N LEU A 144 20.02 11.56 1.29
CA LEU A 144 19.65 12.71 0.46
C LEU A 144 19.87 14.07 1.16
N GLN A 145 20.52 14.08 2.32
CA GLN A 145 20.74 15.31 3.06
C GLN A 145 21.56 16.33 2.25
N GLY A 146 21.08 17.57 2.17
CA GLY A 146 21.67 18.62 1.33
C GLY A 146 21.34 18.54 -0.16
N GLN A 147 20.56 17.54 -0.59
CA GLN A 147 20.05 17.42 -1.96
C GLN A 147 18.58 17.89 -1.97
N GLY A 148 18.17 18.63 -2.98
CA GLY A 148 16.76 19.11 -3.07
C GLY A 148 15.77 18.01 -3.47
N TYR A 149 14.48 18.36 -3.47
CA TYR A 149 13.39 17.43 -3.82
C TYR A 149 13.52 16.78 -5.21
N GLY A 150 14.29 17.39 -6.13
CA GLY A 150 14.59 16.79 -7.42
C GLY A 150 15.31 15.44 -7.30
N ALA A 151 16.30 15.35 -6.38
CA ALA A 151 17.01 14.09 -6.11
C ALA A 151 16.08 13.04 -5.49
N LEU A 152 15.29 13.41 -4.49
CA LEU A 152 14.28 12.55 -3.88
C LEU A 152 13.32 11.97 -4.94
N LYS A 153 12.71 12.85 -5.75
CA LYS A 153 11.74 12.45 -6.78
C LYS A 153 12.36 11.56 -7.85
N THR A 154 13.62 11.81 -8.19
CA THR A 154 14.33 10.96 -9.17
C THR A 154 14.60 9.58 -8.60
N ALA A 155 15.15 9.48 -7.38
CA ALA A 155 15.40 8.19 -6.74
C ALA A 155 14.13 7.36 -6.57
N VAL A 156 13.03 7.99 -6.14
CA VAL A 156 11.72 7.32 -6.02
C VAL A 156 11.21 6.87 -7.38
N ALA A 157 11.31 7.71 -8.42
CA ALA A 157 10.87 7.35 -9.77
C ALA A 157 11.64 6.15 -10.31
N ASP A 158 12.95 6.12 -10.14
CA ASP A 158 13.82 5.04 -10.60
C ASP A 158 13.49 3.72 -9.88
N ALA A 159 13.28 3.77 -8.55
CA ALA A 159 12.89 2.60 -7.77
C ALA A 159 11.52 2.04 -8.18
N VAL A 160 10.52 2.91 -8.38
CA VAL A 160 9.17 2.51 -8.82
C VAL A 160 9.20 1.91 -10.22
N VAL A 161 9.90 2.54 -11.16
CA VAL A 161 10.06 2.01 -12.53
C VAL A 161 10.75 0.65 -12.51
N ALA A 162 11.86 0.52 -11.79
CA ALA A 162 12.59 -0.75 -11.70
C ALA A 162 11.74 -1.90 -11.15
N THR A 163 10.78 -1.58 -10.27
CA THR A 163 9.89 -2.57 -9.67
C THR A 163 8.71 -2.92 -10.57
N LEU A 164 8.08 -1.93 -11.20
CA LEU A 164 6.84 -2.14 -11.96
C LEU A 164 7.08 -2.58 -13.41
N ASP A 165 8.15 -2.12 -14.06
CA ASP A 165 8.39 -2.42 -15.46
C ASP A 165 8.56 -3.93 -15.77
N PRO A 166 9.26 -4.74 -14.95
CA PRO A 166 9.30 -6.19 -15.15
C PRO A 166 7.94 -6.88 -15.05
N ILE A 167 7.02 -6.33 -14.22
CA ILE A 167 5.65 -6.85 -14.09
C ILE A 167 4.85 -6.50 -15.34
N ARG A 168 4.90 -5.24 -15.77
CA ARG A 168 4.25 -4.75 -16.99
C ARG A 168 4.66 -5.54 -18.23
N LEU A 169 5.96 -5.87 -18.37
CA LEU A 169 6.48 -6.62 -19.52
C LEU A 169 6.05 -8.09 -19.57
N ARG A 170 5.50 -8.62 -18.46
CA ARG A 170 4.98 -9.99 -18.38
C ARG A 170 3.46 -10.10 -18.47
N ALA A 171 2.77 -8.98 -18.38
CA ALA A 171 1.31 -8.91 -18.47
C ALA A 171 0.83 -8.84 -19.92
#